data_8460c3e948cf0e04f1f9a43f0a4f2056
#
_entry.id   8460c3e948cf0e04f1f9a43f0a4f2056
#
_cell.length_a   1.000
_cell.length_b   1.000
_cell.length_c   1.000
_cell.angle_alpha   90.00
_cell.angle_beta   90.00
_cell.angle_gamma   90.00
#
_symmetry.space_group_name_H-M   'P 1'
#
loop_
_entity.id
_entity.type
_entity.pdbx_description
1 polymer ?
#
loop_
_entity_poly.entity_id
_entity_poly.type
_entity_poly.pdbx_seq_one_letter_code
_entity_poly.pdbx_strand_id
1 'polypeptide(L)'
;EWYAGAVIFSAPPGFTIKLKEVEETGIQTKAISPLIASGEVFAASFTFSQEGTFDVTYLLKRDDPYTQEYEHKATDIRLDLNAPTVTVSTNNLGYTLTATDGKGSGVASVLIDGASVQLTSDRYDGSGSEGLHTYKVTDHAGHESAGTFSLATPSPPVYTVVIPETANATLTPSPGTYYYEEGDQFFLYIELDSAYSQSTPVVKANGRTITP
;
A
#
# COMPACT_ATOMS: atom_id res chain seq x y z
N GLU A 1 14.87 -20.20 11.21
CA GLU A 1 15.49 -18.91 10.86
C GLU A 1 15.30 -18.66 9.37
N TRP A 2 15.02 -17.41 8.99
CA TRP A 2 14.92 -16.97 7.60
C TRP A 2 16.25 -16.38 7.12
N TYR A 3 16.61 -16.65 5.88
CA TYR A 3 17.78 -16.05 5.23
C TYR A 3 17.30 -14.91 4.32
N ALA A 4 17.82 -13.71 4.54
CA ALA A 4 17.54 -12.51 3.74
C ALA A 4 18.25 -12.47 2.38
N GLY A 5 18.88 -13.56 1.98
CA GLY A 5 19.64 -13.66 0.73
C GLY A 5 19.86 -15.09 0.31
N ALA A 6 20.47 -15.26 -0.86
CA ALA A 6 20.77 -16.57 -1.42
C ALA A 6 21.65 -17.44 -0.48
N VAL A 7 21.35 -18.72 -0.42
CA VAL A 7 22.13 -19.72 0.33
C VAL A 7 23.12 -20.38 -0.60
N ILE A 8 24.38 -20.44 -0.20
CA ILE A 8 25.46 -21.09 -0.94
C ILE A 8 25.74 -22.45 -0.31
N PHE A 9 25.58 -23.52 -1.08
CA PHE A 9 26.00 -24.86 -0.72
C PHE A 9 27.39 -25.11 -1.28
N SER A 10 28.37 -25.31 -0.39
CA SER A 10 29.77 -25.53 -0.78
C SER A 10 30.20 -26.96 -0.46
N ALA A 11 30.93 -27.56 -1.36
CA ALA A 11 31.56 -28.87 -1.13
C ALA A 11 32.68 -28.74 -0.10
N PRO A 12 32.89 -29.74 0.77
CA PRO A 12 34.07 -29.80 1.61
C PRO A 12 35.34 -30.03 0.76
N PRO A 13 36.57 -29.77 1.28
CA PRO A 13 37.79 -30.03 0.58
C PRO A 13 37.90 -31.48 0.07
N GLY A 14 38.30 -31.63 -1.19
CA GLY A 14 38.39 -32.94 -1.84
C GLY A 14 37.08 -33.52 -2.36
N PHE A 15 36.04 -32.67 -2.43
CA PHE A 15 34.75 -33.02 -3.00
C PHE A 15 34.25 -31.95 -3.95
N THR A 16 33.40 -32.37 -4.87
CA THR A 16 32.51 -31.50 -5.65
C THR A 16 31.06 -31.75 -5.28
N ILE A 17 30.20 -30.77 -5.48
CA ILE A 17 28.76 -30.79 -5.11
C ILE A 17 27.89 -30.55 -6.35
N LYS A 18 26.73 -31.23 -6.40
CA LYS A 18 25.75 -31.07 -7.46
C LYS A 18 24.35 -31.05 -6.84
N LEU A 19 23.51 -30.10 -7.25
CA LEU A 19 22.10 -30.11 -6.90
C LEU A 19 21.42 -31.31 -7.57
N LYS A 20 20.62 -32.04 -6.80
CA LYS A 20 19.80 -33.16 -7.31
C LYS A 20 18.33 -32.82 -7.39
N GLU A 21 17.79 -32.22 -6.32
CA GLU A 21 16.36 -32.00 -6.19
C GLU A 21 16.06 -30.85 -5.23
N VAL A 22 14.97 -30.12 -5.51
CA VAL A 22 14.40 -29.12 -4.62
C VAL A 22 12.91 -29.40 -4.45
N GLU A 23 12.46 -29.51 -3.22
CA GLU A 23 11.06 -29.69 -2.85
C GLU A 23 10.59 -28.45 -2.08
N GLU A 24 9.59 -27.70 -2.61
CA GLU A 24 8.96 -26.60 -1.88
C GLU A 24 7.97 -27.16 -0.86
N THR A 25 8.09 -26.74 0.41
CA THR A 25 7.24 -27.22 1.49
C THR A 25 5.80 -26.78 1.28
N GLY A 26 4.85 -27.74 1.29
CA GLY A 26 3.42 -27.48 1.09
C GLY A 26 2.93 -27.62 -0.34
N ILE A 27 3.81 -27.82 -1.32
CA ILE A 27 3.44 -28.11 -2.72
C ILE A 27 3.79 -29.56 -3.03
N GLN A 28 2.80 -30.40 -3.37
CA GLN A 28 3.01 -31.83 -3.71
C GLN A 28 3.56 -32.04 -5.13
N THR A 29 4.19 -31.07 -5.73
CA THR A 29 4.79 -31.20 -7.05
C THR A 29 6.30 -31.21 -6.94
N LYS A 30 6.87 -32.38 -7.18
CA LYS A 30 8.30 -32.63 -7.34
C LYS A 30 8.78 -31.90 -8.60
N ALA A 31 9.25 -30.67 -8.46
CA ALA A 31 9.79 -29.91 -9.55
C ALA A 31 11.32 -29.88 -9.44
N ILE A 32 12.00 -30.49 -10.41
CA ILE A 32 13.38 -30.06 -10.74
C ILE A 32 13.19 -28.65 -11.30
N SER A 33 13.46 -27.63 -10.47
CA SER A 33 13.28 -26.26 -10.91
C SER A 33 14.29 -25.94 -12.02
N PRO A 34 13.84 -25.50 -13.23
CA PRO A 34 14.75 -25.08 -14.30
C PRO A 34 15.50 -23.77 -13.99
N LEU A 35 15.28 -23.18 -12.82
CA LEU A 35 15.84 -21.89 -12.39
C LEU A 35 17.24 -21.96 -11.78
N ILE A 36 17.84 -23.16 -11.63
CA ILE A 36 19.16 -23.31 -11.03
C ILE A 36 20.16 -23.73 -12.13
N ALA A 37 20.49 -22.80 -13.00
CA ALA A 37 21.44 -23.03 -14.10
C ALA A 37 22.87 -23.40 -13.65
N SER A 38 23.22 -23.21 -12.37
CA SER A 38 24.57 -23.49 -11.83
C SER A 38 24.70 -24.82 -11.05
N GLY A 39 23.58 -25.53 -10.79
CA GLY A 39 23.58 -26.74 -9.96
C GLY A 39 23.54 -28.08 -10.69
N GLU A 40 23.41 -28.10 -12.03
CA GLU A 40 23.26 -29.32 -12.82
C GLU A 40 24.56 -30.10 -13.05
N VAL A 41 25.71 -29.50 -12.83
CA VAL A 41 27.03 -30.08 -12.93
C VAL A 41 27.72 -30.10 -11.57
N PHE A 42 28.65 -31.07 -11.37
CA PHE A 42 29.50 -31.08 -10.19
C PHE A 42 30.44 -29.86 -10.20
N ALA A 43 30.42 -29.07 -9.14
CA ALA A 43 31.21 -27.84 -8.95
C ALA A 43 31.68 -27.72 -7.49
N ALA A 44 32.51 -26.72 -7.18
CA ALA A 44 32.90 -26.44 -5.80
C ALA A 44 31.71 -25.95 -4.93
N SER A 45 30.73 -25.33 -5.54
CA SER A 45 29.50 -24.84 -4.87
C SER A 45 28.37 -24.63 -5.85
N PHE A 46 27.14 -24.54 -5.35
CA PHE A 46 26.00 -23.97 -6.06
C PHE A 46 25.26 -22.98 -5.17
N THR A 47 24.55 -22.05 -5.79
CA THR A 47 23.75 -21.02 -5.09
C THR A 47 22.28 -21.34 -5.24
N PHE A 48 21.54 -21.26 -4.14
CA PHE A 48 20.09 -21.40 -4.10
C PHE A 48 19.47 -20.05 -3.72
N SER A 49 18.60 -19.50 -4.58
CA SER A 49 18.04 -18.14 -4.46
C SER A 49 16.56 -18.08 -4.84
N GLN A 50 15.80 -19.05 -4.39
CA GLN A 50 14.34 -19.07 -4.57
C GLN A 50 13.65 -18.76 -3.25
N GLU A 51 12.69 -17.79 -3.28
CA GLU A 51 11.91 -17.41 -2.10
C GLU A 51 10.94 -18.50 -1.69
N GLY A 52 10.84 -18.75 -0.37
CA GLY A 52 9.96 -19.77 0.22
C GLY A 52 10.68 -20.68 1.19
N THR A 53 10.06 -21.81 1.49
CA THR A 53 10.60 -22.88 2.35
C THR A 53 10.84 -24.14 1.55
N PHE A 54 12.05 -24.68 1.58
CA PHE A 54 12.49 -25.77 0.71
C PHE A 54 13.27 -26.84 1.45
N ASP A 55 13.15 -28.05 0.92
CA ASP A 55 14.07 -29.15 1.15
C ASP A 55 14.98 -29.28 -0.08
N VAL A 56 16.28 -29.28 0.15
CA VAL A 56 17.29 -29.32 -0.92
C VAL A 56 18.08 -30.61 -0.83
N THR A 57 17.97 -31.46 -1.86
CA THR A 57 18.76 -32.68 -1.98
C THR A 57 19.92 -32.45 -2.92
N TYR A 58 21.13 -32.80 -2.49
CA TYR A 58 22.34 -32.63 -3.27
C TYR A 58 23.25 -33.86 -3.20
N LEU A 59 24.12 -33.99 -4.20
CA LEU A 59 25.10 -35.02 -4.32
C LEU A 59 26.50 -34.48 -4.06
N LEU A 60 27.28 -35.16 -3.23
CA LEU A 60 28.72 -34.94 -3.09
C LEU A 60 29.47 -36.04 -3.84
N LYS A 61 30.46 -35.65 -4.63
CA LYS A 61 31.36 -36.57 -5.32
C LYS A 61 32.80 -36.27 -4.90
N ARG A 62 33.55 -37.31 -4.54
CA ARG A 62 34.98 -37.18 -4.19
C ARG A 62 35.82 -36.88 -5.42
N ASP A 63 36.83 -36.02 -5.27
CA ASP A 63 37.79 -35.63 -6.34
C ASP A 63 38.87 -36.65 -6.58
N ASP A 64 38.55 -37.97 -6.47
CA ASP A 64 39.49 -39.05 -6.75
C ASP A 64 38.95 -39.91 -7.92
N PRO A 65 39.69 -40.92 -8.40
CA PRO A 65 39.24 -41.74 -9.52
C PRO A 65 38.00 -42.62 -9.20
N TYR A 66 37.50 -42.60 -7.96
CA TYR A 66 36.29 -43.29 -7.57
C TYR A 66 35.08 -42.43 -7.91
N THR A 67 34.14 -42.98 -8.65
CA THR A 67 32.94 -42.32 -9.14
C THR A 67 31.77 -42.31 -8.14
N GLN A 68 32.02 -42.57 -6.85
CA GLN A 68 30.96 -42.72 -5.85
C GLN A 68 30.35 -41.36 -5.50
N GLU A 69 29.05 -41.28 -5.59
CA GLU A 69 28.25 -40.13 -5.22
C GLU A 69 27.53 -40.40 -3.88
N TYR A 70 27.51 -39.38 -3.02
CA TYR A 70 26.85 -39.43 -1.72
C TYR A 70 25.71 -38.46 -1.71
N GLU A 71 24.52 -38.94 -1.42
CA GLU A 71 23.31 -38.11 -1.35
C GLU A 71 23.15 -37.51 0.04
N HIS A 72 22.84 -36.23 0.08
CA HIS A 72 22.55 -35.45 1.27
C HIS A 72 21.30 -34.62 1.07
N LYS A 73 20.56 -34.37 2.18
CA LYS A 73 19.37 -33.53 2.18
C LYS A 73 19.51 -32.46 3.26
N ALA A 74 19.34 -31.20 2.86
CA ALA A 74 19.16 -30.08 3.76
C ALA A 74 17.66 -29.74 3.80
N THR A 75 17.08 -29.67 4.99
CA THR A 75 15.64 -29.47 5.18
C THR A 75 15.37 -28.11 5.81
N ASP A 76 14.13 -27.60 5.58
CA ASP A 76 13.64 -26.37 6.18
C ASP A 76 14.51 -25.13 5.83
N ILE A 77 14.99 -25.06 4.59
CA ILE A 77 15.72 -23.90 4.06
C ILE A 77 14.67 -22.82 3.76
N ARG A 78 14.71 -21.73 4.51
CA ARG A 78 13.75 -20.62 4.41
C ARG A 78 14.43 -19.39 3.86
N LEU A 79 14.07 -19.01 2.62
CA LEU A 79 14.59 -17.79 1.97
C LEU A 79 13.48 -16.77 1.81
N ASP A 80 13.81 -15.57 2.20
CA ASP A 80 13.04 -14.37 1.96
C ASP A 80 13.95 -13.36 1.24
N LEU A 81 13.57 -13.00 0.03
CA LEU A 81 14.39 -12.17 -0.86
C LEU A 81 13.74 -10.81 -1.15
N ASN A 82 12.51 -10.62 -0.72
CA ASN A 82 11.71 -9.45 -1.07
C ASN A 82 11.22 -8.74 0.19
N ALA A 83 11.10 -7.43 0.07
CA ALA A 83 10.46 -6.63 1.09
C ALA A 83 8.93 -6.78 1.03
N PRO A 84 8.23 -6.56 2.15
CA PRO A 84 6.77 -6.60 2.20
C PRO A 84 6.12 -5.66 1.19
N THR A 85 5.03 -6.09 0.57
CA THR A 85 4.19 -5.24 -0.28
C THR A 85 3.22 -4.45 0.59
N VAL A 86 3.20 -3.13 0.43
CA VAL A 86 2.35 -2.23 1.22
C VAL A 86 1.45 -1.42 0.31
N THR A 87 0.17 -1.31 0.68
CA THR A 87 -0.79 -0.39 0.08
C THR A 87 -1.45 0.46 1.15
N VAL A 88 -1.64 1.75 0.87
CA VAL A 88 -2.37 2.67 1.74
C VAL A 88 -3.49 3.32 0.93
N SER A 89 -4.70 3.28 1.47
CA SER A 89 -5.85 4.03 0.97
C SER A 89 -6.32 5.01 2.03
N THR A 90 -6.68 6.22 1.62
CA THR A 90 -7.09 7.30 2.52
C THR A 90 -8.53 7.72 2.26
N ASN A 91 -9.23 8.12 3.32
CA ASN A 91 -10.58 8.68 3.27
C ASN A 91 -10.68 9.78 4.33
N ASN A 92 -10.59 11.03 3.91
CA ASN A 92 -10.50 12.18 4.81
C ASN A 92 -9.33 12.02 5.79
N LEU A 93 -9.61 12.07 7.08
CA LEU A 93 -8.63 11.86 8.16
C LEU A 93 -8.46 10.38 8.54
N GLY A 94 -9.12 9.46 7.82
CA GLY A 94 -8.98 8.02 8.00
C GLY A 94 -8.06 7.41 6.94
N TYR A 95 -7.46 6.26 7.27
CA TYR A 95 -6.67 5.48 6.32
C TYR A 95 -6.75 3.99 6.62
N THR A 96 -6.54 3.20 5.58
CA THR A 96 -6.34 1.75 5.66
C THR A 96 -4.96 1.43 5.11
N LEU A 97 -4.12 0.77 5.90
CA LEU A 97 -2.87 0.19 5.46
C LEU A 97 -3.04 -1.32 5.35
N THR A 98 -2.64 -1.89 4.22
CA THR A 98 -2.53 -3.35 4.04
C THR A 98 -1.07 -3.68 3.76
N ALA A 99 -0.53 -4.68 4.46
CA ALA A 99 0.84 -5.14 4.26
C ALA A 99 0.88 -6.67 4.21
N THR A 100 1.49 -7.20 3.15
CA THR A 100 1.65 -8.65 2.93
C THR A 100 3.07 -8.94 2.48
N ASP A 101 3.54 -10.14 2.80
CA ASP A 101 4.88 -10.58 2.46
C ASP A 101 4.91 -11.87 1.60
N GLY A 102 3.83 -12.14 0.91
CA GLY A 102 3.74 -13.24 -0.06
C GLY A 102 4.16 -14.60 0.50
N LYS A 103 5.24 -15.16 -0.06
CA LYS A 103 5.86 -16.42 0.38
C LYS A 103 7.05 -16.20 1.32
N GLY A 104 7.35 -14.96 1.66
CA GLY A 104 8.47 -14.57 2.51
C GLY A 104 8.26 -14.89 3.99
N SER A 105 9.00 -14.20 4.83
CA SER A 105 9.06 -14.46 6.27
C SER A 105 7.85 -13.95 7.07
N GLY A 106 7.00 -13.18 6.42
CA GLY A 106 5.84 -12.52 7.01
C GLY A 106 6.18 -11.18 7.66
N VAL A 107 5.15 -10.35 7.83
CA VAL A 107 5.32 -9.01 8.42
C VAL A 107 5.65 -9.12 9.92
N ALA A 108 6.79 -8.57 10.31
CA ALA A 108 7.28 -8.54 11.70
C ALA A 108 6.83 -7.29 12.46
N SER A 109 6.85 -6.12 11.80
CA SER A 109 6.46 -4.86 12.43
C SER A 109 5.92 -3.83 11.44
N VAL A 110 5.02 -2.99 11.92
CA VAL A 110 4.49 -1.84 11.18
C VAL A 110 4.59 -0.60 12.06
N LEU A 111 5.16 0.45 11.51
CA LEU A 111 5.22 1.77 12.14
C LEU A 111 4.45 2.77 11.30
N ILE A 112 3.65 3.61 11.96
CA ILE A 112 3.02 4.81 11.39
C ILE A 112 3.51 6.00 12.19
N ASP A 113 4.15 6.96 11.51
CA ASP A 113 4.80 8.12 12.15
C ASP A 113 5.73 7.75 13.31
N GLY A 114 6.42 6.60 13.17
CA GLY A 114 7.31 6.04 14.19
C GLY A 114 6.60 5.29 15.32
N ALA A 115 5.28 5.31 15.40
CA ALA A 115 4.52 4.54 16.39
C ALA A 115 4.19 3.14 15.88
N SER A 116 4.37 2.12 16.71
CA SER A 116 4.04 0.72 16.37
C SER A 116 2.53 0.50 16.33
N VAL A 117 2.06 -0.15 15.28
CA VAL A 117 0.68 -0.58 15.11
C VAL A 117 0.62 -2.09 14.84
N GLN A 118 -0.54 -2.70 15.11
CA GLN A 118 -0.76 -4.14 14.91
C GLN A 118 -1.70 -4.38 13.73
N LEU A 119 -1.32 -5.26 12.82
CA LEU A 119 -2.20 -5.72 11.74
C LEU A 119 -3.19 -6.76 12.26
N THR A 120 -4.39 -6.72 11.73
CA THR A 120 -5.39 -7.77 11.87
C THR A 120 -5.73 -8.27 10.46
N SER A 121 -5.40 -9.52 10.15
CA SER A 121 -5.53 -10.09 8.79
C SER A 121 -4.88 -9.21 7.73
N ASP A 122 -3.59 -8.89 7.93
CA ASP A 122 -2.76 -8.07 7.04
C ASP A 122 -3.22 -6.61 6.86
N ARG A 123 -4.14 -6.13 7.71
CA ARG A 123 -4.77 -4.82 7.62
C ARG A 123 -4.70 -4.06 8.94
N TYR A 124 -4.52 -2.74 8.83
CA TYR A 124 -4.68 -1.77 9.90
C TYR A 124 -5.55 -0.59 9.43
N ASP A 125 -6.60 -0.27 10.17
CA ASP A 125 -7.43 0.91 9.96
C ASP A 125 -7.11 1.94 11.05
N GLY A 126 -6.75 3.15 10.63
CA GLY A 126 -6.35 4.24 11.51
C GLY A 126 -6.92 5.57 11.10
N SER A 127 -6.66 6.58 11.92
CA SER A 127 -6.95 7.98 11.62
C SER A 127 -5.82 8.85 12.15
N GLY A 128 -5.64 10.04 11.57
CA GLY A 128 -4.59 10.99 11.92
C GLY A 128 -5.03 12.42 11.76
N SER A 129 -4.11 13.36 12.00
CA SER A 129 -4.29 14.77 11.68
C SER A 129 -4.23 14.99 10.18
N GLU A 130 -4.63 16.15 9.71
CA GLU A 130 -4.36 16.58 8.34
C GLU A 130 -2.85 16.75 8.14
N GLY A 131 -2.36 16.31 6.98
CA GLY A 131 -0.97 16.45 6.59
C GLY A 131 -0.34 15.17 6.05
N LEU A 132 0.99 15.20 5.96
CA LEU A 132 1.80 14.10 5.48
C LEU A 132 2.14 13.16 6.63
N HIS A 133 1.90 11.87 6.42
CA HIS A 133 2.21 10.77 7.33
C HIS A 133 3.21 9.82 6.70
N THR A 134 3.92 9.07 7.52
CA THR A 134 4.91 8.09 7.10
C THR A 134 4.51 6.68 7.52
N TYR A 135 4.92 5.68 6.75
CA TYR A 135 4.87 4.29 7.20
C TYR A 135 6.20 3.59 6.96
N LYS A 136 6.46 2.58 7.79
CA LYS A 136 7.56 1.63 7.63
C LYS A 136 7.08 0.25 8.04
N VAL A 137 7.29 -0.74 7.17
CA VAL A 137 6.94 -2.14 7.38
C VAL A 137 8.22 -2.96 7.26
N THR A 138 8.45 -3.84 8.23
CA THR A 138 9.62 -4.73 8.25
C THR A 138 9.14 -6.16 8.37
N ASP A 139 9.73 -7.10 7.62
CA ASP A 139 9.48 -8.54 7.73
C ASP A 139 10.39 -9.21 8.78
N HIS A 140 10.23 -10.53 8.96
CA HIS A 140 11.08 -11.29 9.89
C HIS A 140 12.48 -11.58 9.35
N ALA A 141 12.75 -11.39 8.06
CA ALA A 141 14.09 -11.49 7.47
C ALA A 141 14.86 -10.16 7.56
N GLY A 142 14.18 -9.05 7.85
CA GLY A 142 14.75 -7.72 8.02
C GLY A 142 14.64 -6.83 6.80
N HIS A 143 13.90 -7.22 5.74
CA HIS A 143 13.64 -6.33 4.62
C HIS A 143 12.60 -5.28 5.00
N GLU A 144 12.68 -4.10 4.37
CA GLU A 144 11.88 -2.95 4.72
C GLU A 144 11.16 -2.34 3.52
N SER A 145 9.88 -2.02 3.70
CA SER A 145 9.11 -1.15 2.81
C SER A 145 8.69 0.10 3.56
N ALA A 146 8.97 1.27 3.01
CA ALA A 146 8.61 2.54 3.60
C ALA A 146 8.03 3.49 2.56
N GLY A 147 7.19 4.41 3.02
CA GLY A 147 6.58 5.42 2.16
C GLY A 147 5.81 6.46 2.95
N THR A 148 5.05 7.26 2.20
CA THR A 148 4.25 8.34 2.76
C THR A 148 2.82 8.31 2.21
N PHE A 149 1.88 8.90 2.95
CA PHE A 149 0.51 9.16 2.54
C PHE A 149 0.02 10.48 3.13
N SER A 150 -0.97 11.11 2.51
CA SER A 150 -1.53 12.37 3.00
C SER A 150 -2.97 12.19 3.45
N LEU A 151 -3.32 12.82 4.56
CA LEU A 151 -4.67 12.96 5.06
C LEU A 151 -5.11 14.41 4.89
N ALA A 152 -6.38 14.61 4.53
CA ALA A 152 -6.96 15.94 4.35
C ALA A 152 -8.38 15.96 4.91
N THR A 153 -8.76 17.07 5.51
CA THR A 153 -10.17 17.32 5.83
C THR A 153 -10.96 17.51 4.53
N PRO A 154 -12.21 17.01 4.45
CA PRO A 154 -13.05 17.28 3.30
C PRO A 154 -13.32 18.77 3.21
N SER A 155 -13.17 19.35 2.02
CA SER A 155 -13.60 20.73 1.78
C SER A 155 -15.13 20.80 1.96
N PRO A 156 -15.63 21.81 2.64
CA PRO A 156 -17.07 22.04 2.71
C PRO A 156 -17.69 22.14 1.30
N PRO A 157 -18.89 21.65 1.09
CA PRO A 157 -19.60 21.82 -0.17
C PRO A 157 -19.81 23.31 -0.45
N VAL A 158 -19.54 23.71 -1.70
CA VAL A 158 -19.74 25.09 -2.17
C VAL A 158 -21.08 25.17 -2.91
N TYR A 159 -21.92 26.10 -2.48
CA TYR A 159 -23.21 26.38 -3.09
C TYR A 159 -23.13 27.63 -3.96
N THR A 160 -23.84 27.60 -5.10
CA THR A 160 -23.90 28.72 -6.04
C THR A 160 -25.21 29.47 -5.85
N VAL A 161 -25.15 30.77 -5.62
CA VAL A 161 -26.27 31.69 -5.60
C VAL A 161 -26.20 32.59 -6.83
N VAL A 162 -27.20 32.55 -7.68
CA VAL A 162 -27.33 33.43 -8.85
C VAL A 162 -28.38 34.48 -8.56
N ILE A 163 -27.98 35.74 -8.58
CA ILE A 163 -28.87 36.89 -8.46
C ILE A 163 -29.11 37.40 -9.89
N PRO A 164 -30.34 37.25 -10.41
CA PRO A 164 -30.64 37.78 -11.75
C PRO A 164 -30.76 39.27 -11.76
N GLU A 165 -30.58 39.88 -12.92
CA GLU A 165 -30.98 41.27 -13.16
C GLU A 165 -32.44 41.47 -12.88
N THR A 166 -32.79 42.60 -12.26
CA THR A 166 -34.17 42.98 -12.00
C THR A 166 -34.38 44.45 -12.41
N ALA A 167 -35.61 44.73 -12.86
CA ALA A 167 -36.00 46.09 -13.14
C ALA A 167 -36.66 46.73 -11.91
N ASN A 168 -36.56 48.05 -11.78
CA ASN A 168 -37.24 48.85 -10.79
C ASN A 168 -36.81 48.64 -9.32
N ALA A 169 -35.63 48.03 -9.14
CA ALA A 169 -35.00 47.87 -7.84
C ALA A 169 -33.49 47.75 -7.94
N THR A 170 -32.79 48.21 -6.92
CA THR A 170 -31.36 47.98 -6.71
C THR A 170 -31.18 46.85 -5.74
N LEU A 171 -30.32 45.90 -6.10
CA LEU A 171 -30.00 44.73 -5.29
C LEU A 171 -28.60 44.87 -4.66
N THR A 172 -28.48 44.43 -3.41
CA THR A 172 -27.21 44.29 -2.71
C THR A 172 -27.15 42.93 -2.06
N PRO A 173 -26.20 42.05 -2.46
CA PRO A 173 -25.21 42.27 -3.54
C PRO A 173 -25.87 42.41 -4.91
N SER A 174 -25.15 43.02 -5.85
CA SER A 174 -25.62 43.28 -7.22
C SER A 174 -25.87 41.98 -7.99
N PRO A 175 -26.64 42.01 -9.11
CA PRO A 175 -26.83 40.84 -9.96
C PRO A 175 -25.51 40.18 -10.34
N GLY A 176 -25.46 38.85 -10.23
CA GLY A 176 -24.24 38.09 -10.45
C GLY A 176 -24.29 36.67 -9.88
N THR A 177 -23.17 35.98 -9.93
CA THR A 177 -22.99 34.63 -9.39
C THR A 177 -22.08 34.69 -8.19
N TYR A 178 -22.51 34.13 -7.08
CA TYR A 178 -21.81 34.11 -5.79
C TYR A 178 -21.66 32.68 -5.29
N TYR A 179 -20.57 32.42 -4.54
CA TYR A 179 -20.22 31.11 -4.02
C TYR A 179 -20.16 31.18 -2.49
N TYR A 180 -20.83 30.25 -1.84
CA TYR A 180 -20.92 30.15 -0.38
C TYR A 180 -20.63 28.75 0.08
N GLU A 181 -19.92 28.61 1.18
CA GLU A 181 -19.70 27.31 1.81
C GLU A 181 -20.92 26.89 2.66
N GLU A 182 -20.99 25.61 3.00
CA GLU A 182 -22.05 25.10 3.89
C GLU A 182 -22.00 25.81 5.25
N GLY A 183 -23.12 26.37 5.66
CA GLY A 183 -23.24 27.13 6.90
C GLY A 183 -23.10 28.65 6.73
N ASP A 184 -22.66 29.12 5.58
CA ASP A 184 -22.66 30.55 5.28
C ASP A 184 -24.06 31.12 5.21
N GLN A 185 -24.19 32.39 5.60
CA GLN A 185 -25.45 33.13 5.48
C GLN A 185 -25.40 34.07 4.29
N PHE A 186 -26.45 34.03 3.49
CA PHE A 186 -26.64 34.95 2.37
C PHE A 186 -27.73 35.96 2.70
N PHE A 187 -27.42 37.25 2.57
CA PHE A 187 -28.38 38.35 2.76
C PHE A 187 -28.56 39.08 1.44
N LEU A 188 -29.79 39.24 1.02
CA LEU A 188 -30.18 40.06 -0.13
C LEU A 188 -30.99 41.27 0.32
N TYR A 189 -30.47 42.45 0.08
CA TYR A 189 -31.16 43.70 0.31
C TYR A 189 -31.74 44.17 -1.01
N ILE A 190 -33.01 44.65 -0.97
CA ILE A 190 -33.75 45.12 -2.13
C ILE A 190 -34.21 46.55 -1.85
N GLU A 191 -33.75 47.49 -2.63
CA GLU A 191 -34.20 48.89 -2.59
C GLU A 191 -35.02 49.18 -3.85
N LEU A 192 -36.29 49.47 -3.68
CA LEU A 192 -37.22 49.75 -4.79
C LEU A 192 -36.99 51.17 -5.32
N ASP A 193 -37.03 51.33 -6.64
CA ASP A 193 -37.03 52.65 -7.27
C ASP A 193 -38.21 53.51 -6.75
N SER A 194 -38.02 54.81 -6.69
CA SER A 194 -38.99 55.75 -6.08
C SER A 194 -40.41 55.63 -6.65
N ALA A 195 -40.58 55.34 -7.93
CA ALA A 195 -41.86 55.10 -8.57
C ALA A 195 -42.58 53.82 -8.11
N TYR A 196 -41.84 52.91 -7.47
CA TYR A 196 -42.32 51.60 -6.99
C TYR A 196 -42.29 51.47 -5.48
N SER A 197 -42.02 52.57 -4.74
CA SER A 197 -41.84 52.58 -3.28
C SER A 197 -43.07 52.05 -2.48
N GLN A 198 -44.22 52.01 -3.09
CA GLN A 198 -45.48 51.45 -2.50
C GLN A 198 -45.74 50.00 -2.90
N SER A 199 -44.88 49.39 -3.67
CA SER A 199 -44.97 48.01 -4.11
C SER A 199 -44.40 47.03 -3.06
N THR A 200 -44.91 45.82 -3.03
CA THR A 200 -44.34 44.75 -2.18
C THR A 200 -43.51 43.79 -3.05
N PRO A 201 -42.18 43.71 -2.85
CA PRO A 201 -41.37 42.82 -3.63
C PRO A 201 -41.65 41.35 -3.26
N VAL A 202 -41.66 40.49 -4.27
CA VAL A 202 -41.76 39.01 -4.07
C VAL A 202 -40.41 38.39 -4.43
N VAL A 203 -39.76 37.80 -3.44
CA VAL A 203 -38.53 37.08 -3.62
C VAL A 203 -38.80 35.59 -3.76
N LYS A 204 -38.11 34.94 -4.70
CA LYS A 204 -38.19 33.49 -4.90
C LYS A 204 -36.79 32.90 -4.92
N ALA A 205 -36.61 31.79 -4.19
CA ALA A 205 -35.44 30.94 -4.32
C ALA A 205 -35.87 29.57 -4.90
N ASN A 206 -35.23 29.15 -5.98
CA ASN A 206 -35.60 27.90 -6.70
C ASN A 206 -37.10 27.79 -6.97
N GLY A 207 -37.76 28.90 -7.36
CA GLY A 207 -39.18 28.98 -7.66
C GLY A 207 -40.12 29.06 -6.45
N ARG A 208 -39.63 28.95 -5.22
CA ARG A 208 -40.41 29.08 -3.98
C ARG A 208 -40.35 30.49 -3.43
N THR A 209 -41.47 31.05 -3.06
CA THR A 209 -41.53 32.37 -2.41
C THR A 209 -40.84 32.31 -1.05
N ILE A 210 -39.92 33.26 -0.80
CA ILE A 210 -39.30 33.48 0.49
C ILE A 210 -40.00 34.66 1.14
N THR A 211 -40.42 34.52 2.38
CA THR A 211 -40.93 35.62 3.23
C THR A 211 -39.70 36.30 3.87
N PRO A 212 -39.52 37.62 3.76
CA PRO A 212 -38.44 38.35 4.42
C PRO A 212 -38.49 38.28 5.93
#